data_43c63459293c6ec61b6c7b17b6e5277b
#
_entry.id   43c63459293c6ec61b6c7b17b6e5277b
#
_cell.length_a   1.000
_cell.length_b   1.000
_cell.length_c   1.000
_cell.angle_alpha   90.00
_cell.angle_beta   90.00
_cell.angle_gamma   90.00
#
_symmetry.space_group_name_H-M   'P 1'
#
loop_
_entity.id
_entity.type
_entity.pdbx_description
1 polymer ?
#
loop_
_entity_poly.entity_id
_entity_poly.type
_entity_poly.pdbx_seq_one_letter_code
_entity_poly.pdbx_strand_id
1 'polypeptide(L)'
;MWAGLFVACSVFVAFAILNVIHVYMRGLDSYESTLFGNLGMDGQRSMQIFGVWLAAALYWITTRAQRTEKEKASIYGLQHGRLHLQLPTAMWMNMGYWRNTPTSTTLSEACRDLLKAVLTEAGFLNDEGRIQRRIFLLDLGFGCGDQTIYLMSKEPIRACDKDWWDERDRCATFDHYIGITKDAVQARYASERVEELKQNEGSTISLFCADASKPTSWNEGLHTSIRQARVNSDERWILALDTAYHFSPSRWPLIEHVHSELEANYMAFDLCLSPTATWTQKTMLHLLTALMGAPWANFSTPQEYRSKLEQVGYMSEAINITDISEHVFAPLAAFLKEQDSRLKMLGLGIGRFGVAKTMFSWWGRTGVVRGVIVVAKK
;
A
#
# COMPACT_ATOMS: atom_id res chain seq x y z
N MET A 1 -22.23 18.53 -10.71
CA MET A 1 -22.97 18.24 -9.47
C MET A 1 -22.06 17.86 -8.28
N TRP A 2 -21.06 17.00 -8.46
CA TRP A 2 -20.14 16.55 -7.39
C TRP A 2 -19.16 17.63 -6.89
N ALA A 3 -18.71 18.56 -7.74
CA ALA A 3 -17.82 19.65 -7.34
C ALA A 3 -18.48 20.62 -6.36
N GLY A 4 -19.79 20.91 -6.56
CA GLY A 4 -20.54 21.77 -5.64
C GLY A 4 -20.75 21.13 -4.26
N LEU A 5 -20.95 19.80 -4.23
CA LEU A 5 -21.10 19.05 -2.98
C LEU A 5 -19.77 19.01 -2.18
N PHE A 6 -18.64 18.87 -2.88
CA PHE A 6 -17.32 18.88 -2.26
C PHE A 6 -16.96 20.24 -1.67
N VAL A 7 -17.29 21.33 -2.37
CA VAL A 7 -17.11 22.71 -1.87
C VAL A 7 -18.01 22.94 -0.65
N ALA A 8 -19.26 22.52 -0.70
CA ALA A 8 -20.19 22.66 0.42
C ALA A 8 -19.73 21.86 1.65
N CYS A 9 -19.25 20.61 1.46
CA CYS A 9 -18.68 19.80 2.55
C CYS A 9 -17.40 20.42 3.13
N SER A 10 -16.53 20.97 2.29
CA SER A 10 -15.28 21.59 2.76
C SER A 10 -15.55 22.88 3.54
N VAL A 11 -16.56 23.68 3.12
CA VAL A 11 -17.02 24.87 3.85
C VAL A 11 -17.67 24.46 5.17
N PHE A 12 -18.47 23.39 5.19
CA PHE A 12 -19.10 22.90 6.41
C PHE A 12 -18.09 22.35 7.43
N VAL A 13 -17.08 21.62 6.96
CA VAL A 13 -15.98 21.13 7.81
C VAL A 13 -15.15 22.29 8.36
N ALA A 14 -14.82 23.28 7.53
CA ALA A 14 -14.11 24.47 7.99
C ALA A 14 -14.93 25.26 9.02
N PHE A 15 -16.25 25.39 8.81
CA PHE A 15 -17.16 26.05 9.75
C PHE A 15 -17.30 25.26 11.06
N ALA A 16 -17.35 23.93 11.00
CA ALA A 16 -17.38 23.07 12.19
C ALA A 16 -16.07 23.18 12.99
N ILE A 17 -14.92 23.17 12.33
CA ILE A 17 -13.60 23.37 12.97
C ILE A 17 -13.52 24.76 13.62
N LEU A 18 -13.98 25.81 12.94
CA LEU A 18 -14.00 27.16 13.48
C LEU A 18 -14.94 27.30 14.69
N ASN A 19 -16.09 26.60 14.69
CA ASN A 19 -16.96 26.57 15.86
C ASN A 19 -16.34 25.81 17.04
N VAL A 20 -15.67 24.69 16.78
CA VAL A 20 -14.95 23.95 17.84
C VAL A 20 -13.82 24.80 18.43
N ILE A 21 -13.05 25.49 17.59
CA ILE A 21 -12.01 26.42 18.03
C ILE A 21 -12.64 27.60 18.82
N HIS A 22 -13.77 28.13 18.37
CA HIS A 22 -14.47 29.23 19.06
C HIS A 22 -14.99 28.79 20.44
N VAL A 23 -15.58 27.60 20.54
CA VAL A 23 -16.03 27.03 21.82
C VAL A 23 -14.86 26.74 22.75
N TYR A 24 -13.75 26.21 22.20
CA TYR A 24 -12.52 25.95 22.95
C TYR A 24 -11.87 27.25 23.43
N MET A 25 -11.84 28.30 22.61
CA MET A 25 -11.30 29.60 22.98
C MET A 25 -12.14 30.30 24.04
N ARG A 26 -13.51 30.19 24.01
CA ARG A 26 -14.38 30.70 25.09
C ARG A 26 -14.17 29.95 26.42
N GLY A 27 -13.78 28.68 26.38
CA GLY A 27 -13.41 27.93 27.61
C GLY A 27 -12.08 28.35 28.19
N LEU A 28 -11.24 29.04 27.43
CA LEU A 28 -9.91 29.53 27.84
C LEU A 28 -9.91 30.99 28.32
N ASP A 29 -11.03 31.72 28.23
CA ASP A 29 -11.17 33.10 28.76
C ASP A 29 -10.97 33.17 30.30
N SER A 30 -10.78 32.05 31.00
CA SER A 30 -10.38 31.98 32.38
C SER A 30 -8.86 31.76 32.58
N TYR A 31 -8.06 31.62 31.49
CA TYR A 31 -6.59 31.51 31.56
C TYR A 31 -5.98 32.52 30.59
N GLU A 32 -5.64 33.68 31.12
CA GLU A 32 -5.03 34.81 30.43
C GLU A 32 -3.78 34.41 29.62
N SER A 33 -3.83 34.73 28.33
CA SER A 33 -2.80 35.48 27.61
C SER A 33 -1.35 35.10 27.80
N THR A 34 -0.77 34.34 26.88
CA THR A 34 0.67 34.54 26.61
C THR A 34 1.10 34.26 25.17
N LEU A 35 0.27 33.71 24.29
CA LEU A 35 0.69 33.40 22.92
C LEU A 35 0.20 34.38 21.84
N PHE A 36 -0.87 35.13 22.09
CA PHE A 36 -1.43 36.10 21.12
C PHE A 36 -1.35 37.56 21.55
N GLY A 37 -0.98 37.81 22.79
CA GLY A 37 -0.82 39.16 23.32
C GLY A 37 0.33 39.98 22.68
N ASN A 38 1.30 39.31 22.08
CA ASN A 38 2.42 40.00 21.43
C ASN A 38 2.19 40.45 20.01
N LEU A 39 1.03 40.15 19.40
CA LEU A 39 0.72 40.55 18.01
C LEU A 39 -0.28 41.76 17.94
N GLY A 40 -0.78 42.23 19.06
CA GLY A 40 -1.63 43.45 19.12
C GLY A 40 -2.88 43.38 18.25
N MET A 41 -3.29 42.22 17.77
CA MET A 41 -4.45 42.06 16.90
C MET A 41 -5.62 41.45 17.66
N ASP A 42 -6.76 42.15 17.59
CA ASP A 42 -8.03 41.67 18.14
C ASP A 42 -8.39 40.31 17.48
N GLY A 43 -8.77 39.29 18.29
CA GLY A 43 -9.09 37.95 17.79
C GLY A 43 -10.13 37.92 16.68
N GLN A 44 -11.02 38.91 16.67
CA GLN A 44 -12.02 39.07 15.61
C GLN A 44 -11.40 39.53 14.26
N ARG A 45 -10.35 40.34 14.28
CA ARG A 45 -9.61 40.76 13.08
C ARG A 45 -8.75 39.60 12.53
N SER A 46 -8.14 38.81 13.40
CA SER A 46 -7.38 37.62 13.00
C SER A 46 -8.27 36.58 12.30
N MET A 47 -9.49 36.39 12.79
CA MET A 47 -10.47 35.49 12.19
C MET A 47 -10.99 36.00 10.84
N GLN A 48 -11.16 37.31 10.69
CA GLN A 48 -11.54 37.92 9.39
C GLN A 48 -10.42 37.76 8.36
N ILE A 49 -9.16 38.00 8.74
CA ILE A 49 -8.01 37.86 7.86
C ILE A 49 -7.87 36.38 7.43
N PHE A 50 -8.00 35.42 8.36
CA PHE A 50 -7.97 33.99 8.04
C PHE A 50 -9.12 33.59 7.09
N GLY A 51 -10.33 34.10 7.30
CA GLY A 51 -11.46 33.88 6.41
C GLY A 51 -11.22 34.39 4.98
N VAL A 52 -10.62 35.57 4.83
CA VAL A 52 -10.24 36.16 3.53
C VAL A 52 -9.17 35.31 2.83
N TRP A 53 -8.15 34.87 3.56
CA TRP A 53 -7.12 33.98 3.01
C TRP A 53 -7.68 32.62 2.59
N LEU A 54 -8.58 32.05 3.37
CA LEU A 54 -9.23 30.77 3.03
C LEU A 54 -10.12 30.94 1.79
N ALA A 55 -10.91 32.01 1.70
CA ALA A 55 -11.73 32.33 0.53
C ALA A 55 -10.86 32.56 -0.72
N ALA A 56 -9.75 33.28 -0.59
CA ALA A 56 -8.80 33.49 -1.68
C ALA A 56 -8.12 32.17 -2.14
N ALA A 57 -7.76 31.31 -1.21
CA ALA A 57 -7.20 29.99 -1.53
C ALA A 57 -8.22 29.10 -2.25
N LEU A 58 -9.47 29.07 -1.78
CA LEU A 58 -10.57 28.32 -2.42
C LEU A 58 -10.89 28.87 -3.81
N TYR A 59 -10.94 30.19 -3.96
CA TYR A 59 -11.12 30.84 -5.25
C TYR A 59 -9.98 30.52 -6.22
N TRP A 60 -8.72 30.55 -5.75
CA TRP A 60 -7.56 30.20 -6.56
C TRP A 60 -7.57 28.71 -6.99
N ILE A 61 -7.94 27.79 -6.07
CA ILE A 61 -8.06 26.36 -6.36
C ILE A 61 -9.16 26.11 -7.40
N THR A 62 -10.33 26.73 -7.22
CA THR A 62 -11.47 26.55 -8.14
C THR A 62 -11.21 27.15 -9.51
N THR A 63 -10.63 28.36 -9.59
CA THR A 63 -10.28 29.02 -10.87
C THR A 63 -9.15 28.29 -11.59
N ARG A 64 -8.19 27.72 -10.85
CA ARG A 64 -7.12 26.90 -11.43
C ARG A 64 -7.68 25.58 -11.97
N ALA A 65 -8.61 24.95 -11.26
CA ALA A 65 -9.31 23.76 -11.72
C ALA A 65 -10.11 24.03 -13.01
N GLN A 66 -10.81 25.16 -13.09
CA GLN A 66 -11.56 25.57 -14.28
C GLN A 66 -10.67 25.93 -15.48
N ARG A 67 -9.49 26.57 -15.25
CA ARG A 67 -8.51 26.80 -16.31
C ARG A 67 -7.97 25.50 -16.88
N THR A 68 -7.65 24.53 -16.00
CA THR A 68 -7.15 23.21 -16.42
C THR A 68 -8.21 22.43 -17.22
N GLU A 69 -9.50 22.60 -16.95
CA GLU A 69 -10.58 21.99 -17.74
C GLU A 69 -10.74 22.62 -19.13
N LYS A 70 -10.61 23.94 -19.25
CA LYS A 70 -10.68 24.63 -20.56
C LYS A 70 -9.52 24.25 -21.49
N GLU A 71 -8.32 24.06 -20.97
CA GLU A 71 -7.17 23.54 -21.73
C GLU A 71 -7.35 22.06 -22.13
N LYS A 72 -8.11 21.29 -21.36
CA LYS A 72 -8.41 19.86 -21.64
C LYS A 72 -9.43 19.64 -22.76
N ALA A 73 -10.17 20.66 -23.17
CA ALA A 73 -11.30 20.52 -24.12
C ALA A 73 -10.88 20.48 -25.59
N SER A 74 -9.61 20.66 -25.93
CA SER A 74 -9.16 20.57 -27.32
C SER A 74 -9.03 19.11 -27.77
N ILE A 75 -9.80 18.73 -28.77
CA ILE A 75 -9.68 17.41 -29.46
C ILE A 75 -8.26 17.15 -29.97
N TYR A 76 -7.52 18.18 -30.32
CA TYR A 76 -6.13 18.10 -30.81
C TYR A 76 -5.10 18.40 -29.72
N GLY A 77 -5.47 18.31 -28.44
CA GLY A 77 -4.58 18.53 -27.31
C GLY A 77 -3.65 17.34 -27.06
N LEU A 78 -2.68 17.55 -26.17
CA LEU A 78 -1.69 16.53 -25.76
C LEU A 78 -2.31 15.25 -25.17
N GLN A 79 -3.62 15.25 -24.89
CA GLN A 79 -4.37 14.06 -24.44
C GLN A 79 -4.42 12.94 -25.47
N HIS A 80 -4.09 13.20 -26.76
CA HIS A 80 -3.88 12.16 -27.76
C HIS A 80 -2.86 11.09 -27.33
N GLY A 81 -1.94 11.42 -26.44
CA GLY A 81 -1.03 10.45 -25.83
C GLY A 81 -1.72 9.25 -25.19
N ARG A 82 -2.99 9.42 -24.75
CA ARG A 82 -3.79 8.31 -24.20
C ARG A 82 -4.12 7.23 -25.24
N LEU A 83 -4.21 7.59 -26.51
CA LEU A 83 -4.48 6.66 -27.59
C LEU A 83 -3.28 5.76 -27.92
N HIS A 84 -2.10 6.13 -27.43
CA HIS A 84 -0.87 5.36 -27.61
C HIS A 84 -0.55 4.46 -26.41
N LEU A 85 -1.38 4.48 -25.35
CA LEU A 85 -1.22 3.57 -24.22
C LEU A 85 -1.62 2.16 -24.66
N GLN A 86 -0.70 1.24 -24.53
CA GLN A 86 -0.97 -0.18 -24.77
C GLN A 86 -1.63 -0.78 -23.53
N LEU A 87 -2.78 -1.45 -23.73
CA LEU A 87 -3.53 -2.13 -22.68
C LEU A 87 -3.55 -3.63 -22.96
N PRO A 88 -3.57 -4.49 -21.94
CA PRO A 88 -3.49 -4.16 -20.52
C PRO A 88 -2.07 -3.75 -20.09
N THR A 89 -1.97 -2.68 -19.30
CA THR A 89 -0.70 -2.32 -18.64
C THR A 89 -0.49 -3.19 -17.42
N ALA A 90 0.76 -3.31 -16.96
CA ALA A 90 1.05 -3.89 -15.66
C ALA A 90 0.36 -3.08 -14.54
N MET A 91 -0.29 -3.79 -13.61
CA MET A 91 -1.12 -3.22 -12.54
C MET A 91 -0.59 -3.59 -11.15
N TRP A 92 0.73 -3.65 -10.99
CA TRP A 92 1.36 -3.82 -9.69
C TRP A 92 0.99 -2.70 -8.73
N MET A 93 0.73 -3.02 -7.47
CA MET A 93 0.16 -2.08 -6.49
C MET A 93 0.99 -1.91 -5.22
N ASN A 94 2.13 -2.59 -5.07
CA ASN A 94 3.01 -2.41 -3.93
C ASN A 94 3.99 -1.22 -4.11
N MET A 95 4.70 -0.84 -3.03
CA MET A 95 5.58 0.33 -3.02
C MET A 95 6.88 0.13 -3.79
N GLY A 96 7.24 -1.09 -4.15
CA GLY A 96 8.47 -1.42 -4.86
C GLY A 96 9.73 -1.42 -4.00
N TYR A 97 10.74 -2.16 -4.49
CA TYR A 97 12.11 -2.19 -3.96
C TYR A 97 13.06 -1.60 -5.00
N TRP A 98 13.60 -0.43 -4.71
CA TRP A 98 14.36 0.40 -5.65
C TRP A 98 15.86 0.28 -5.37
N ARG A 99 16.50 -0.81 -5.84
CA ARG A 99 17.93 -1.06 -5.60
C ARG A 99 18.85 -0.08 -6.32
N ASN A 100 18.48 0.28 -7.55
CA ASN A 100 19.31 1.09 -8.44
C ASN A 100 18.69 2.46 -8.69
N THR A 101 19.48 3.42 -9.09
CA THR A 101 19.05 4.80 -9.34
C THR A 101 17.83 4.86 -10.25
N PRO A 102 16.80 5.62 -9.88
CA PRO A 102 15.45 5.58 -10.43
C PRO A 102 15.27 5.92 -11.90
N THR A 103 16.31 6.37 -12.60
CA THR A 103 16.17 6.91 -13.96
C THR A 103 15.85 5.89 -15.04
N SER A 104 16.04 4.60 -14.77
CA SER A 104 15.75 3.52 -15.71
C SER A 104 14.76 2.48 -15.20
N THR A 105 14.53 2.40 -13.89
CA THR A 105 13.67 1.36 -13.28
C THR A 105 12.19 1.73 -13.41
N THR A 106 11.39 0.86 -13.96
CA THR A 106 9.92 1.01 -14.03
C THR A 106 9.28 0.67 -12.68
N LEU A 107 8.05 1.13 -12.46
CA LEU A 107 7.28 0.75 -11.26
C LEU A 107 7.08 -0.77 -11.18
N SER A 108 6.81 -1.42 -12.31
CA SER A 108 6.60 -2.87 -12.38
C SER A 108 7.84 -3.65 -11.96
N GLU A 109 9.02 -3.22 -12.40
CA GLU A 109 10.31 -3.82 -11.98
C GLU A 109 10.52 -3.66 -10.49
N ALA A 110 10.36 -2.45 -9.95
CA ALA A 110 10.52 -2.20 -8.53
C ALA A 110 9.52 -3.01 -7.68
N CYS A 111 8.25 -3.11 -8.12
CA CYS A 111 7.23 -3.89 -7.43
C CYS A 111 7.54 -5.39 -7.43
N ARG A 112 8.02 -5.93 -8.55
CA ARG A 112 8.50 -7.30 -8.67
C ARG A 112 9.71 -7.54 -7.78
N ASP A 113 10.66 -6.60 -7.75
CA ASP A 113 11.85 -6.71 -6.92
C ASP A 113 11.53 -6.70 -5.42
N LEU A 114 10.45 -6.02 -5.00
CA LEU A 114 9.96 -6.12 -3.63
C LEU A 114 9.46 -7.53 -3.30
N LEU A 115 8.69 -8.14 -4.20
CA LEU A 115 8.26 -9.54 -4.05
C LEU A 115 9.48 -10.48 -3.99
N LYS A 116 10.44 -10.31 -4.90
CA LYS A 116 11.69 -11.10 -4.90
C LYS A 116 12.45 -10.96 -3.59
N ALA A 117 12.56 -9.74 -3.05
CA ALA A 117 13.24 -9.52 -1.77
C ALA A 117 12.56 -10.27 -0.62
N VAL A 118 11.22 -10.27 -0.57
CA VAL A 118 10.47 -11.06 0.42
C VAL A 118 10.70 -12.56 0.25
N LEU A 119 10.65 -13.06 -0.98
CA LEU A 119 10.90 -14.48 -1.29
C LEU A 119 12.33 -14.90 -0.98
N THR A 120 13.31 -14.02 -1.20
CA THR A 120 14.72 -14.27 -0.85
C THR A 120 14.90 -14.43 0.66
N GLU A 121 14.33 -13.49 1.45
CA GLU A 121 14.38 -13.59 2.92
C GLU A 121 13.66 -14.83 3.45
N ALA A 122 12.58 -15.25 2.79
CA ALA A 122 11.88 -16.50 3.13
C ALA A 122 12.66 -17.76 2.74
N GLY A 123 13.69 -17.64 1.88
CA GLY A 123 14.55 -18.75 1.44
C GLY A 123 14.08 -19.40 0.13
N PHE A 124 13.25 -18.74 -0.66
CA PHE A 124 12.73 -19.32 -1.91
C PHE A 124 13.67 -19.18 -3.12
N LEU A 125 14.54 -18.18 -3.15
CA LEU A 125 15.36 -17.88 -4.33
C LEU A 125 16.82 -18.38 -4.21
N ASN A 126 17.26 -18.89 -3.06
CA ASN A 126 18.65 -19.23 -2.80
C ASN A 126 18.92 -20.76 -2.69
N ASP A 127 17.97 -21.60 -3.10
CA ASP A 127 18.00 -23.02 -2.76
C ASP A 127 18.44 -23.89 -3.94
N GLU A 128 19.76 -23.96 -4.18
CA GLU A 128 20.38 -25.02 -4.99
C GLU A 128 20.31 -26.33 -4.20
N GLY A 129 19.24 -27.10 -4.31
CA GLY A 129 19.08 -28.38 -3.66
C GLY A 129 17.83 -28.59 -2.83
N ARG A 130 16.84 -27.73 -2.99
CA ARG A 130 15.56 -27.87 -2.30
C ARG A 130 14.92 -29.22 -2.65
N ILE A 131 14.71 -30.04 -1.65
CA ILE A 131 13.88 -31.25 -1.77
C ILE A 131 12.52 -30.80 -2.35
N GLN A 132 12.04 -31.52 -3.35
CA GLN A 132 10.77 -31.24 -4.01
C GLN A 132 9.62 -31.38 -2.99
N ARG A 133 9.28 -30.25 -2.33
CA ARG A 133 8.17 -30.15 -1.38
C ARG A 133 7.00 -29.49 -2.08
N ARG A 134 5.80 -29.99 -1.82
CA ARG A 134 4.57 -29.37 -2.27
C ARG A 134 4.24 -28.18 -1.37
N ILE A 135 4.13 -27.00 -1.95
CA ILE A 135 3.97 -25.75 -1.21
C ILE A 135 2.59 -25.16 -1.47
N PHE A 136 1.89 -24.88 -0.38
CA PHE A 136 0.68 -24.05 -0.39
C PHE A 136 1.03 -22.61 -0.06
N LEU A 137 0.61 -21.68 -0.92
CA LEU A 137 0.71 -20.24 -0.72
C LEU A 137 -0.69 -19.63 -0.60
N LEU A 138 -0.96 -18.97 0.52
CA LEU A 138 -2.11 -18.07 0.69
C LEU A 138 -1.63 -16.63 0.55
N ASP A 139 -2.06 -15.95 -0.50
CA ASP A 139 -1.68 -14.59 -0.85
C ASP A 139 -2.78 -13.59 -0.44
N LEU A 140 -2.46 -12.72 0.49
CA LEU A 140 -3.37 -11.75 1.08
C LEU A 140 -3.20 -10.39 0.42
N GLY A 141 -4.14 -10.01 -0.43
CA GLY A 141 -4.07 -8.76 -1.19
C GLY A 141 -3.38 -8.90 -2.54
N PHE A 142 -3.74 -9.93 -3.32
CA PHE A 142 -3.13 -10.18 -4.64
C PHE A 142 -3.35 -9.05 -5.68
N GLY A 143 -4.20 -8.06 -5.38
CA GLY A 143 -4.43 -6.91 -6.24
C GLY A 143 -5.05 -7.25 -7.59
N CYS A 144 -4.46 -6.75 -8.67
CA CYS A 144 -4.92 -6.98 -10.04
C CYS A 144 -4.33 -8.23 -10.70
N GLY A 145 -3.67 -9.10 -9.95
CA GLY A 145 -3.20 -10.41 -10.40
C GLY A 145 -1.77 -10.44 -10.94
N ASP A 146 -1.04 -9.32 -11.02
CA ASP A 146 0.35 -9.33 -11.51
C ASP A 146 1.26 -10.20 -10.64
N GLN A 147 1.09 -10.12 -9.33
CA GLN A 147 1.78 -10.95 -8.35
C GLN A 147 1.45 -12.43 -8.54
N THR A 148 0.17 -12.78 -8.70
CA THR A 148 -0.28 -14.15 -9.00
C THR A 148 0.35 -14.68 -10.28
N ILE A 149 0.29 -13.86 -11.35
CA ILE A 149 0.85 -14.21 -12.65
C ILE A 149 2.36 -14.48 -12.51
N TYR A 150 3.10 -13.60 -11.85
CA TYR A 150 4.53 -13.76 -11.64
C TYR A 150 4.89 -15.04 -10.87
N LEU A 151 4.14 -15.34 -9.79
CA LEU A 151 4.40 -16.52 -8.93
C LEU A 151 4.02 -17.85 -9.58
N MET A 152 3.00 -17.85 -10.46
CA MET A 152 2.41 -19.07 -10.99
C MET A 152 2.76 -19.36 -12.44
N SER A 153 3.42 -18.44 -13.15
CA SER A 153 3.87 -18.66 -14.52
C SER A 153 5.09 -19.57 -14.55
N LYS A 154 5.03 -20.64 -15.34
CA LYS A 154 6.15 -21.52 -15.63
C LYS A 154 7.02 -21.04 -16.79
N GLU A 155 6.48 -20.18 -17.63
CA GLU A 155 7.13 -19.60 -18.81
C GLU A 155 7.07 -18.07 -18.78
N PRO A 156 8.02 -17.39 -19.46
CA PRO A 156 7.97 -15.94 -19.62
C PRO A 156 6.67 -15.54 -20.31
N ILE A 157 5.92 -14.64 -19.68
CA ILE A 157 4.67 -14.13 -20.27
C ILE A 157 5.03 -13.24 -21.46
N ARG A 158 4.61 -13.63 -22.66
CA ARG A 158 4.92 -12.98 -23.94
C ARG A 158 4.36 -11.55 -24.09
N ALA A 159 3.58 -11.03 -23.12
CA ALA A 159 2.65 -9.96 -23.44
C ALA A 159 3.17 -8.53 -23.32
N CYS A 160 4.18 -8.16 -22.55
CA CYS A 160 4.59 -6.74 -22.45
C CYS A 160 6.07 -6.43 -22.32
N ASP A 161 6.88 -7.30 -21.71
CA ASP A 161 8.27 -6.94 -21.40
C ASP A 161 9.21 -8.14 -21.58
N LYS A 162 9.76 -8.29 -22.79
CA LYS A 162 10.76 -9.34 -23.09
C LYS A 162 12.06 -9.18 -22.30
N ASP A 163 12.31 -8.02 -21.71
CA ASP A 163 13.60 -7.65 -21.13
C ASP A 163 13.73 -7.97 -19.63
N TRP A 164 12.69 -8.47 -18.98
CA TRP A 164 12.70 -8.64 -17.52
C TRP A 164 12.74 -10.09 -17.00
N TRP A 165 12.67 -11.10 -17.89
CA TRP A 165 12.77 -12.50 -17.49
C TRP A 165 14.23 -12.95 -17.53
N ASP A 166 14.83 -13.17 -16.36
CA ASP A 166 16.10 -13.88 -16.23
C ASP A 166 15.82 -15.35 -15.89
N GLU A 167 16.35 -16.29 -16.67
CA GLU A 167 16.20 -17.74 -16.41
C GLU A 167 16.72 -18.15 -15.03
N ARG A 168 17.61 -17.32 -14.45
CA ARG A 168 18.14 -17.49 -13.08
C ARG A 168 17.13 -17.12 -12.00
N ASP A 169 16.06 -16.41 -12.34
CA ASP A 169 15.01 -15.97 -11.43
C ASP A 169 13.92 -17.03 -11.22
N ARG A 170 14.25 -18.33 -11.31
CA ARG A 170 13.28 -19.38 -11.01
C ARG A 170 12.84 -19.27 -9.55
N CYS A 171 11.65 -18.75 -9.36
CA CYS A 171 10.95 -18.79 -8.08
C CYS A 171 10.60 -20.26 -7.76
N ALA A 172 10.52 -20.58 -6.49
CA ALA A 172 9.94 -21.86 -6.08
C ALA A 172 8.54 -21.97 -6.69
N THR A 173 8.25 -23.12 -7.30
CA THR A 173 6.91 -23.40 -7.81
C THR A 173 5.99 -23.66 -6.63
N PHE A 174 4.89 -22.92 -6.57
CA PHE A 174 3.81 -23.17 -5.61
C PHE A 174 2.82 -24.16 -6.26
N ASP A 175 2.51 -25.26 -5.56
CA ASP A 175 1.58 -26.27 -6.07
C ASP A 175 0.14 -25.83 -5.89
N HIS A 176 -0.14 -25.15 -4.79
CA HIS A 176 -1.45 -24.62 -4.44
C HIS A 176 -1.33 -23.13 -4.14
N TYR A 177 -1.96 -22.31 -4.98
CA TYR A 177 -2.07 -20.87 -4.78
C TYR A 177 -3.51 -20.46 -4.51
N ILE A 178 -3.74 -19.80 -3.38
CA ILE A 178 -5.03 -19.21 -3.03
C ILE A 178 -4.80 -17.73 -2.81
N GLY A 179 -5.45 -16.88 -3.62
CA GLY A 179 -5.38 -15.42 -3.49
C GLY A 179 -6.67 -14.87 -2.89
N ILE A 180 -6.53 -13.90 -2.01
CA ILE A 180 -7.65 -13.15 -1.42
C ILE A 180 -7.47 -11.66 -1.69
N THR A 181 -8.47 -10.98 -2.23
CA THR A 181 -8.55 -9.52 -2.26
C THR A 181 -9.94 -9.05 -1.84
N LYS A 182 -10.00 -7.89 -1.20
CA LYS A 182 -11.29 -7.30 -0.75
C LYS A 182 -12.02 -6.56 -1.86
N ASP A 183 -11.31 -6.12 -2.89
CA ASP A 183 -11.86 -5.33 -3.98
C ASP A 183 -12.41 -6.23 -5.08
N ALA A 184 -13.73 -6.17 -5.30
CA ALA A 184 -14.42 -7.00 -6.29
C ALA A 184 -14.01 -6.67 -7.75
N VAL A 185 -13.58 -5.42 -8.03
CA VAL A 185 -13.11 -5.04 -9.36
C VAL A 185 -11.74 -5.64 -9.63
N GLN A 186 -10.84 -5.59 -8.65
CA GLN A 186 -9.53 -6.25 -8.71
C GLN A 186 -9.69 -7.76 -8.86
N ALA A 187 -10.56 -8.38 -8.06
CA ALA A 187 -10.80 -9.83 -8.12
C ALA A 187 -11.25 -10.28 -9.50
N ARG A 188 -12.21 -9.57 -10.10
CA ARG A 188 -12.71 -9.87 -11.46
C ARG A 188 -11.60 -9.70 -12.50
N TYR A 189 -10.92 -8.55 -12.48
CA TYR A 189 -9.85 -8.25 -13.44
C TYR A 189 -8.70 -9.27 -13.36
N ALA A 190 -8.29 -9.63 -12.15
CA ALA A 190 -7.28 -10.66 -11.95
C ALA A 190 -7.73 -12.04 -12.43
N SER A 191 -8.99 -12.43 -12.17
CA SER A 191 -9.53 -13.71 -12.60
C SER A 191 -9.50 -13.85 -14.13
N GLU A 192 -9.86 -12.80 -14.86
CA GLU A 192 -9.81 -12.78 -16.33
C GLU A 192 -8.37 -12.96 -16.84
N ARG A 193 -7.38 -12.32 -16.22
CA ARG A 193 -5.96 -12.39 -16.61
C ARG A 193 -5.31 -13.73 -16.26
N VAL A 194 -5.72 -14.35 -15.18
CA VAL A 194 -5.13 -15.60 -14.65
C VAL A 194 -5.75 -16.83 -15.31
N GLU A 195 -6.89 -16.69 -16.01
CA GLU A 195 -7.57 -17.82 -16.65
C GLU A 195 -6.68 -18.59 -17.64
N GLU A 196 -5.82 -17.89 -18.38
CA GLU A 196 -4.86 -18.49 -19.31
C GLU A 196 -3.80 -19.36 -18.58
N LEU A 197 -3.47 -19.04 -17.33
CA LEU A 197 -2.50 -19.80 -16.54
C LEU A 197 -3.07 -21.12 -15.98
N LYS A 198 -4.38 -21.16 -15.74
CA LYS A 198 -5.06 -22.35 -15.18
C LYS A 198 -5.05 -23.55 -16.12
N GLN A 199 -4.79 -23.32 -17.40
CA GLN A 199 -4.68 -24.38 -18.40
C GLN A 199 -3.35 -25.14 -18.35
N ASN A 200 -2.36 -24.65 -17.57
CA ASN A 200 -1.07 -25.31 -17.41
C ASN A 200 -1.16 -26.37 -16.32
N GLU A 201 -0.85 -27.61 -16.70
CA GLU A 201 -0.94 -28.80 -15.83
C GLU A 201 -0.05 -28.69 -14.58
N GLY A 202 -0.58 -29.06 -13.42
CA GLY A 202 0.16 -29.40 -12.20
C GLY A 202 0.09 -28.40 -11.05
N SER A 203 -0.43 -27.18 -11.20
CA SER A 203 -0.65 -26.25 -10.10
C SER A 203 -2.10 -25.75 -10.06
N THR A 204 -2.63 -25.55 -8.85
CA THR A 204 -4.01 -25.03 -8.68
C THR A 204 -4.00 -23.58 -8.27
N ILE A 205 -4.75 -22.74 -8.98
CA ILE A 205 -4.93 -21.31 -8.69
C ILE A 205 -6.40 -21.06 -8.36
N SER A 206 -6.65 -20.53 -7.17
CA SER A 206 -7.99 -20.13 -6.73
C SER A 206 -7.97 -18.68 -6.23
N LEU A 207 -8.82 -17.83 -6.79
CA LEU A 207 -8.92 -16.41 -6.41
C LEU A 207 -10.27 -16.15 -5.76
N PHE A 208 -10.26 -15.42 -4.64
CA PHE A 208 -11.45 -15.10 -3.86
C PHE A 208 -11.56 -13.60 -3.57
N CYS A 209 -12.79 -13.08 -3.67
CA CYS A 209 -13.12 -11.76 -3.17
C CYS A 209 -13.61 -11.89 -1.71
N ALA A 210 -12.73 -11.56 -0.74
CA ALA A 210 -13.03 -11.66 0.68
C ALA A 210 -12.16 -10.67 1.49
N ASP A 211 -12.58 -10.37 2.72
CA ASP A 211 -11.79 -9.58 3.67
C ASP A 211 -10.73 -10.49 4.33
N ALA A 212 -9.47 -10.36 3.92
CA ALA A 212 -8.36 -11.13 4.47
C ALA A 212 -8.19 -10.93 5.99
N SER A 213 -8.54 -9.74 6.52
CA SER A 213 -8.41 -9.42 7.94
C SER A 213 -9.44 -10.15 8.84
N LYS A 214 -10.44 -10.82 8.25
CA LYS A 214 -11.55 -11.45 8.97
C LYS A 214 -11.77 -12.91 8.57
N PRO A 215 -10.89 -13.84 8.99
CA PRO A 215 -11.00 -15.26 8.63
C PRO A 215 -12.37 -15.88 8.94
N THR A 216 -13.02 -15.43 10.03
CA THR A 216 -14.35 -15.90 10.41
C THR A 216 -15.47 -15.53 9.44
N SER A 217 -15.24 -14.56 8.55
CA SER A 217 -16.20 -14.13 7.52
C SER A 217 -15.97 -14.79 6.16
N TRP A 218 -14.95 -15.63 6.03
CA TRP A 218 -14.66 -16.32 4.78
C TRP A 218 -15.78 -17.32 4.44
N ASN A 219 -16.12 -17.40 3.17
CA ASN A 219 -17.17 -18.31 2.73
C ASN A 219 -16.69 -19.78 2.72
N GLU A 220 -17.65 -20.71 2.66
CA GLU A 220 -17.34 -22.15 2.68
C GLU A 220 -16.46 -22.60 1.51
N GLY A 221 -16.59 -21.96 0.35
CA GLY A 221 -15.73 -22.24 -0.81
C GLY A 221 -14.25 -21.97 -0.52
N LEU A 222 -13.93 -20.81 0.10
CA LEU A 222 -12.58 -20.45 0.51
C LEU A 222 -12.06 -21.41 1.59
N HIS A 223 -12.86 -21.70 2.62
CA HIS A 223 -12.48 -22.66 3.66
C HIS A 223 -12.19 -24.04 3.09
N THR A 224 -13.01 -24.51 2.15
CA THR A 224 -12.81 -25.81 1.49
C THR A 224 -11.53 -25.83 0.66
N SER A 225 -11.26 -24.78 -0.12
CA SER A 225 -10.03 -24.67 -0.90
C SER A 225 -8.79 -24.67 0.00
N ILE A 226 -8.83 -23.94 1.13
CA ILE A 226 -7.73 -23.92 2.10
C ILE A 226 -7.53 -25.32 2.72
N ARG A 227 -8.61 -26.00 3.14
CA ARG A 227 -8.50 -27.35 3.70
C ARG A 227 -7.88 -28.34 2.71
N GLN A 228 -8.29 -28.30 1.45
CA GLN A 228 -7.73 -29.14 0.40
C GLN A 228 -6.26 -28.86 0.14
N ALA A 229 -5.89 -27.56 0.03
CA ALA A 229 -4.51 -27.16 -0.16
C ALA A 229 -3.60 -27.60 1.01
N ARG A 230 -4.09 -27.47 2.26
CA ARG A 230 -3.36 -27.89 3.47
C ARG A 230 -3.07 -29.39 3.49
N VAL A 231 -4.06 -30.21 3.14
CA VAL A 231 -3.88 -31.69 3.13
C VAL A 231 -2.91 -32.13 2.05
N ASN A 232 -2.87 -31.42 0.93
CA ASN A 232 -2.07 -31.76 -0.23
C ASN A 232 -0.67 -31.10 -0.25
N SER A 233 -0.28 -30.38 0.80
CA SER A 233 0.98 -29.64 0.88
C SER A 233 1.82 -30.07 2.06
N ASP A 234 3.14 -30.09 1.84
CA ASP A 234 4.13 -30.40 2.86
C ASP A 234 4.54 -29.14 3.63
N GLU A 235 4.47 -27.98 2.98
CA GLU A 235 4.83 -26.68 3.54
C GLU A 235 3.75 -25.64 3.20
N ARG A 236 3.49 -24.73 4.14
CA ARG A 236 2.42 -23.72 4.04
C ARG A 236 2.98 -22.35 4.32
N TRP A 237 2.66 -21.40 3.45
CA TRP A 237 3.10 -20.01 3.56
C TRP A 237 1.96 -19.04 3.36
N ILE A 238 2.01 -17.96 4.12
CA ILE A 238 1.12 -16.81 3.96
C ILE A 238 1.97 -15.64 3.50
N LEU A 239 1.57 -15.02 2.39
CA LEU A 239 2.18 -13.81 1.87
C LEU A 239 1.26 -12.61 2.11
N ALA A 240 1.79 -11.56 2.73
CA ALA A 240 1.12 -10.26 2.87
C ALA A 240 2.03 -9.16 2.31
N LEU A 241 2.03 -9.01 0.99
CA LEU A 241 2.89 -8.05 0.30
C LEU A 241 2.23 -6.67 0.28
N ASP A 242 2.71 -5.75 1.14
CA ASP A 242 2.27 -4.34 1.19
C ASP A 242 0.76 -4.16 1.50
N THR A 243 0.22 -5.00 2.38
CA THR A 243 -1.22 -5.03 2.66
C THR A 243 -1.59 -5.13 4.15
N ALA A 244 -0.80 -5.82 4.98
CA ALA A 244 -1.20 -6.15 6.35
C ALA A 244 -1.40 -4.93 7.25
N TYR A 245 -0.72 -3.83 7.00
CA TYR A 245 -0.93 -2.58 7.75
C TYR A 245 -2.30 -1.93 7.51
N HIS A 246 -3.05 -2.34 6.48
CA HIS A 246 -4.43 -1.92 6.22
C HIS A 246 -5.48 -2.77 6.96
N PHE A 247 -5.12 -3.89 7.55
CA PHE A 247 -6.08 -4.79 8.19
C PHE A 247 -6.72 -4.17 9.43
N SER A 248 -8.04 -4.17 9.46
CA SER A 248 -8.84 -3.54 10.52
C SER A 248 -9.57 -4.60 11.36
N PRO A 249 -9.55 -4.46 12.69
CA PRO A 249 -8.98 -3.38 13.52
C PRO A 249 -7.46 -3.45 13.65
N SER A 250 -6.86 -4.61 13.41
CA SER A 250 -5.42 -4.84 13.37
C SER A 250 -5.10 -6.10 12.57
N ARG A 251 -3.80 -6.30 12.24
CA ARG A 251 -3.30 -7.50 11.56
C ARG A 251 -3.24 -8.75 12.46
N TRP A 252 -3.25 -8.56 13.77
CA TRP A 252 -2.92 -9.61 14.74
C TRP A 252 -3.90 -10.78 14.75
N PRO A 253 -5.23 -10.59 14.71
CA PRO A 253 -6.17 -11.71 14.65
C PRO A 253 -5.95 -12.64 13.45
N LEU A 254 -5.52 -12.07 12.31
CA LEU A 254 -5.17 -12.87 11.15
C LEU A 254 -3.87 -13.66 11.40
N ILE A 255 -2.81 -13.00 11.92
CA ILE A 255 -1.53 -13.68 12.17
C ILE A 255 -1.68 -14.79 13.21
N GLU A 256 -2.51 -14.59 14.23
CA GLU A 256 -2.90 -15.64 15.19
C GLU A 256 -3.59 -16.82 14.50
N HIS A 257 -4.56 -16.54 13.63
CA HIS A 257 -5.25 -17.57 12.83
C HIS A 257 -4.28 -18.32 11.89
N VAL A 258 -3.35 -17.61 11.27
CA VAL A 258 -2.29 -18.19 10.42
C VAL A 258 -1.43 -19.18 11.21
N HIS A 259 -1.01 -18.81 12.40
CA HIS A 259 -0.15 -19.65 13.22
C HIS A 259 -0.94 -20.83 13.83
N SER A 260 -2.11 -20.59 14.43
CA SER A 260 -2.87 -21.61 15.19
C SER A 260 -3.66 -22.55 14.30
N GLU A 261 -4.39 -22.00 13.33
CA GLU A 261 -5.35 -22.77 12.52
C GLU A 261 -4.74 -23.25 11.20
N LEU A 262 -3.97 -22.39 10.53
CA LEU A 262 -3.37 -22.77 9.24
C LEU A 262 -2.03 -23.49 9.42
N GLU A 263 -1.39 -23.38 10.58
CA GLU A 263 -0.08 -23.92 10.89
C GLU A 263 0.94 -23.55 9.81
N ALA A 264 0.96 -22.27 9.43
CA ALA A 264 1.71 -21.77 8.30
C ALA A 264 2.84 -20.82 8.72
N ASN A 265 3.87 -20.77 7.90
CA ASN A 265 4.88 -19.72 7.92
C ASN A 265 4.28 -18.41 7.42
N TYR A 266 4.83 -17.30 7.86
CA TYR A 266 4.40 -15.97 7.48
C TYR A 266 5.54 -15.19 6.82
N MET A 267 5.27 -14.53 5.70
CA MET A 267 6.17 -13.60 5.04
C MET A 267 5.41 -12.36 4.58
N ALA A 268 6.01 -11.19 4.76
CA ALA A 268 5.39 -9.92 4.43
C ALA A 268 6.41 -8.83 4.09
N PHE A 269 6.00 -7.87 3.29
CA PHE A 269 6.49 -6.50 3.39
C PHE A 269 5.45 -5.69 4.15
N ASP A 270 5.88 -4.98 5.18
CA ASP A 270 4.98 -4.27 6.08
C ASP A 270 5.56 -2.95 6.59
N LEU A 271 4.70 -2.11 7.18
CA LEU A 271 5.07 -0.82 7.73
C LEU A 271 5.16 -0.86 9.26
N CYS A 272 6.25 -0.31 9.77
CA CYS A 272 6.51 -0.14 11.19
C CYS A 272 6.74 1.32 11.55
N LEU A 273 6.49 1.66 12.81
CA LEU A 273 6.87 2.94 13.39
C LEU A 273 8.37 2.93 13.70
N SER A 274 9.07 4.01 13.39
CA SER A 274 10.46 4.17 13.82
C SER A 274 10.56 4.22 15.35
N PRO A 275 11.49 3.48 15.98
CA PRO A 275 11.71 3.58 17.42
C PRO A 275 12.18 4.97 17.86
N THR A 276 12.79 5.75 16.95
CA THR A 276 13.29 7.11 17.19
C THR A 276 12.27 8.19 16.81
N ALA A 277 11.03 7.83 16.43
CA ALA A 277 10.02 8.79 16.04
C ALA A 277 9.66 9.72 17.20
N THR A 278 9.73 11.05 16.95
CA THR A 278 9.35 12.08 17.93
C THR A 278 7.84 12.08 18.17
N TRP A 279 7.40 12.68 19.28
CA TRP A 279 5.97 12.79 19.58
C TRP A 279 5.20 13.53 18.45
N THR A 280 5.75 14.61 17.93
CA THR A 280 5.14 15.37 16.82
C THR A 280 5.01 14.54 15.55
N GLN A 281 6.02 13.73 15.23
CA GLN A 281 5.98 12.82 14.10
C GLN A 281 4.91 11.72 14.28
N LYS A 282 4.80 11.16 15.50
CA LYS A 282 3.77 10.16 15.84
C LYS A 282 2.37 10.73 15.69
N THR A 283 2.13 11.95 16.19
CA THR A 283 0.83 12.64 16.07
C THR A 283 0.48 12.89 14.61
N MET A 284 1.42 13.41 13.81
CA MET A 284 1.21 13.64 12.38
C MET A 284 0.93 12.33 11.65
N LEU A 285 1.70 11.29 11.92
CA LEU A 285 1.50 9.97 11.31
C LEU A 285 0.14 9.40 11.70
N HIS A 286 -0.28 9.51 12.95
CA HIS A 286 -1.60 9.05 13.41
C HIS A 286 -2.75 9.71 12.63
N LEU A 287 -2.66 11.02 12.37
CA LEU A 287 -3.65 11.72 11.54
C LEU A 287 -3.63 11.21 10.09
N LEU A 288 -2.44 10.99 9.52
CA LEU A 288 -2.30 10.50 8.16
C LEU A 288 -2.77 9.05 8.00
N THR A 289 -2.55 8.18 8.98
CA THR A 289 -3.00 6.78 8.92
C THR A 289 -4.52 6.65 8.84
N ALA A 290 -5.25 7.54 9.52
CA ALA A 290 -6.70 7.61 9.41
C ALA A 290 -7.15 7.95 7.97
N LEU A 291 -6.44 8.87 7.28
CA LEU A 291 -6.70 9.23 5.88
C LEU A 291 -6.33 8.12 4.89
N MET A 292 -5.33 7.31 5.25
CA MET A 292 -4.87 6.16 4.45
C MET A 292 -5.76 4.93 4.61
N GLY A 293 -6.70 4.91 5.55
CA GLY A 293 -7.46 3.72 5.92
C GLY A 293 -6.59 2.62 6.54
N ALA A 294 -5.51 3.01 7.23
CA ALA A 294 -4.60 2.12 7.92
C ALA A 294 -4.76 2.31 9.44
N PRO A 295 -5.24 1.30 10.19
CA PRO A 295 -5.41 1.41 11.63
C PRO A 295 -4.11 1.71 12.36
N TRP A 296 -4.14 2.69 13.26
CA TRP A 296 -2.96 3.03 14.06
C TRP A 296 -2.37 1.85 14.84
N ALA A 297 -3.22 0.91 15.25
CA ALA A 297 -2.82 -0.33 15.94
C ALA A 297 -1.80 -1.19 15.15
N ASN A 298 -1.68 -0.96 13.84
CA ASN A 298 -0.72 -1.65 12.98
C ASN A 298 0.66 -0.96 12.93
N PHE A 299 0.80 0.26 13.48
CA PHE A 299 2.07 0.99 13.49
C PHE A 299 2.84 0.75 14.81
N SER A 300 3.34 -0.47 14.97
CA SER A 300 4.27 -0.83 16.05
C SER A 300 5.72 -0.71 15.57
N THR A 301 6.67 -0.59 16.51
CA THR A 301 8.10 -0.65 16.18
C THR A 301 8.49 -2.07 15.72
N PRO A 302 9.60 -2.26 15.00
CA PRO A 302 10.07 -3.60 14.61
C PRO A 302 10.26 -4.53 15.81
N GLN A 303 10.71 -3.99 16.95
CA GLN A 303 10.86 -4.77 18.17
C GLN A 303 9.52 -5.23 18.76
N GLU A 304 8.53 -4.33 18.82
CA GLU A 304 7.17 -4.67 19.26
C GLU A 304 6.52 -5.66 18.29
N TYR A 305 6.79 -5.54 16.99
CA TYR A 305 6.31 -6.50 15.98
C TYR A 305 6.87 -7.89 16.28
N ARG A 306 8.19 -8.01 16.48
CA ARG A 306 8.85 -9.27 16.87
C ARG A 306 8.22 -9.85 18.14
N SER A 307 8.11 -9.06 19.20
CA SER A 307 7.54 -9.53 20.47
C SER A 307 6.09 -10.03 20.33
N LYS A 308 5.30 -9.44 19.45
CA LYS A 308 3.96 -9.92 19.17
C LYS A 308 3.95 -11.22 18.35
N LEU A 309 4.87 -11.41 17.40
CA LEU A 309 5.02 -12.68 16.71
C LEU A 309 5.42 -13.81 17.69
N GLU A 310 6.29 -13.51 18.64
CA GLU A 310 6.65 -14.44 19.71
C GLU A 310 5.44 -14.78 20.61
N GLN A 311 4.61 -13.79 20.96
CA GLN A 311 3.36 -14.02 21.70
C GLN A 311 2.35 -14.87 20.95
N VAL A 312 2.31 -14.77 19.62
CA VAL A 312 1.49 -15.63 18.76
C VAL A 312 1.98 -17.07 18.75
N GLY A 313 3.28 -17.31 18.99
CA GLY A 313 3.87 -18.63 19.10
C GLY A 313 5.03 -18.93 18.14
N TYR A 314 5.44 -17.94 17.33
CA TYR A 314 6.65 -18.12 16.51
C TYR A 314 7.90 -18.08 17.38
N MET A 315 8.86 -18.97 17.14
CA MET A 315 10.12 -18.99 17.88
C MET A 315 10.99 -17.79 17.52
N SER A 316 11.64 -17.17 18.50
CA SER A 316 12.43 -15.93 18.33
C SER A 316 13.51 -16.06 17.26
N GLU A 317 14.19 -17.21 17.22
CA GLU A 317 15.24 -17.54 16.25
C GLU A 317 14.71 -17.78 14.83
N ALA A 318 13.40 -18.05 14.69
CA ALA A 318 12.73 -18.27 13.41
C ALA A 318 12.08 -17.00 12.87
N ILE A 319 12.20 -15.88 13.60
CA ILE A 319 11.68 -14.57 13.17
C ILE A 319 12.83 -13.73 12.61
N ASN A 320 12.70 -13.31 11.37
CA ASN A 320 13.57 -12.31 10.74
C ASN A 320 12.78 -11.05 10.39
N ILE A 321 13.30 -9.87 10.75
CA ILE A 321 12.73 -8.57 10.39
C ILE A 321 13.86 -7.71 9.84
N THR A 322 13.84 -7.46 8.53
CA THR A 322 14.86 -6.72 7.79
C THR A 322 14.32 -5.36 7.37
N ASP A 323 14.96 -4.28 7.82
CA ASP A 323 14.61 -2.90 7.42
C ASP A 323 15.15 -2.61 6.02
N ILE A 324 14.26 -2.28 5.08
CA ILE A 324 14.58 -1.92 3.70
C ILE A 324 14.12 -0.51 3.32
N SER A 325 13.84 0.33 4.31
CA SER A 325 13.23 1.66 4.14
C SER A 325 13.97 2.56 3.15
N GLU A 326 15.30 2.48 3.10
CA GLU A 326 16.13 3.28 2.21
C GLU A 326 15.87 2.98 0.73
N HIS A 327 15.44 1.74 0.43
CA HIS A 327 15.14 1.29 -0.92
C HIS A 327 13.65 1.46 -1.30
N VAL A 328 12.81 2.02 -0.42
CA VAL A 328 11.36 2.10 -0.64
C VAL A 328 10.89 3.55 -0.76
N PHE A 329 10.91 4.33 0.31
CA PHE A 329 10.13 5.58 0.38
C PHE A 329 10.72 6.73 -0.44
N ALA A 330 11.99 7.03 -0.25
CA ALA A 330 12.64 8.14 -0.96
C ALA A 330 12.73 7.89 -2.47
N PRO A 331 13.12 6.68 -2.93
CA PRO A 331 13.12 6.36 -4.36
C PRO A 331 11.72 6.38 -4.98
N LEU A 332 10.69 5.82 -4.30
CA LEU A 332 9.30 5.87 -4.78
C LEU A 332 8.80 7.31 -4.91
N ALA A 333 9.12 8.18 -3.95
CA ALA A 333 8.77 9.61 -4.03
C ALA A 333 9.45 10.30 -5.22
N ALA A 334 10.70 9.96 -5.51
CA ALA A 334 11.45 10.46 -6.66
C ALA A 334 10.83 9.97 -7.98
N PHE A 335 10.49 8.69 -8.08
CA PHE A 335 9.77 8.11 -9.21
C PHE A 335 8.43 8.82 -9.46
N LEU A 336 7.60 8.99 -8.41
CA LEU A 336 6.32 9.69 -8.53
C LEU A 336 6.48 11.15 -8.96
N LYS A 337 7.55 11.82 -8.54
CA LYS A 337 7.88 13.19 -8.96
C LYS A 337 8.20 13.23 -10.45
N GLU A 338 8.99 12.28 -10.92
CA GLU A 338 9.37 12.18 -12.35
C GLU A 338 8.14 11.86 -13.21
N GLN A 339 7.32 10.89 -12.82
CA GLN A 339 6.08 10.55 -13.53
C GLN A 339 5.10 11.72 -13.57
N ASP A 340 4.96 12.49 -12.48
CA ASP A 340 4.15 13.70 -12.46
C ASP A 340 4.63 14.73 -13.50
N SER A 341 5.94 14.88 -13.62
CA SER A 341 6.56 15.79 -14.61
C SER A 341 6.31 15.32 -16.04
N ARG A 342 6.49 14.02 -16.32
CA ARG A 342 6.24 13.42 -17.66
C ARG A 342 4.77 13.50 -18.06
N LEU A 343 3.86 13.16 -17.13
CA LEU A 343 2.41 13.21 -17.39
C LEU A 343 1.91 14.65 -17.59
N LYS A 344 2.50 15.63 -16.92
CA LYS A 344 2.16 17.05 -17.12
C LYS A 344 2.48 17.54 -18.52
N MET A 345 3.52 17.02 -19.18
CA MET A 345 3.79 17.34 -20.58
C MET A 345 2.66 16.88 -21.52
N LEU A 346 1.89 15.87 -21.12
CA LEU A 346 0.72 15.38 -21.85
C LEU A 346 -0.60 16.00 -21.37
N GLY A 347 -0.55 17.07 -20.57
CA GLY A 347 -1.74 17.66 -19.94
C GLY A 347 -2.40 16.78 -18.89
N LEU A 348 -1.70 15.75 -18.42
CA LEU A 348 -2.13 14.82 -17.36
C LEU A 348 -1.36 15.14 -16.08
N GLY A 349 -1.68 14.46 -15.02
CA GLY A 349 -0.93 14.48 -13.76
C GLY A 349 -1.15 13.17 -13.02
N ILE A 350 -0.38 12.91 -11.97
CA ILE A 350 -0.52 11.70 -11.16
C ILE A 350 -1.79 11.71 -10.28
N GLY A 351 -2.62 12.73 -10.37
CA GLY A 351 -3.89 12.79 -9.66
C GLY A 351 -3.71 12.68 -8.13
N ARG A 352 -4.47 11.77 -7.51
CA ARG A 352 -4.44 11.54 -6.06
C ARG A 352 -3.08 11.04 -5.54
N PHE A 353 -2.24 10.46 -6.38
CA PHE A 353 -0.87 10.04 -6.02
C PHE A 353 0.05 11.23 -5.69
N GLY A 354 -0.34 12.48 -5.99
CA GLY A 354 0.37 13.67 -5.55
C GLY A 354 0.47 13.79 -4.02
N VAL A 355 -0.57 13.37 -3.29
CA VAL A 355 -0.56 13.32 -1.82
C VAL A 355 0.40 12.21 -1.35
N ALA A 356 0.31 11.03 -1.93
CA ALA A 356 1.18 9.90 -1.61
C ALA A 356 2.67 10.25 -1.86
N LYS A 357 2.99 10.94 -2.97
CA LYS A 357 4.33 11.46 -3.26
C LYS A 357 4.88 12.32 -2.12
N THR A 358 4.07 13.25 -1.60
CA THR A 358 4.49 14.13 -0.50
C THR A 358 4.70 13.35 0.80
N MET A 359 3.82 12.40 1.07
CA MET A 359 3.89 11.52 2.24
C MET A 359 5.14 10.62 2.19
N PHE A 360 5.42 9.95 1.08
CA PHE A 360 6.60 9.11 0.93
C PHE A 360 7.90 9.92 0.98
N SER A 361 7.91 11.15 0.43
CA SER A 361 9.04 12.08 0.58
C SER A 361 9.28 12.45 2.05
N TRP A 362 8.22 12.64 2.83
CA TRP A 362 8.34 12.90 4.26
C TRP A 362 8.83 11.66 5.02
N TRP A 363 8.32 10.47 4.73
CA TRP A 363 8.77 9.21 5.36
C TRP A 363 10.24 8.93 5.05
N GLY A 364 10.64 9.05 3.77
CA GLY A 364 12.04 8.83 3.37
C GLY A 364 13.03 9.81 3.99
N ARG A 365 12.62 11.08 4.17
CA ARG A 365 13.47 12.12 4.76
C ARG A 365 13.57 12.00 6.29
N THR A 366 12.49 11.65 6.96
CA THR A 366 12.41 11.63 8.44
C THR A 366 12.66 10.26 9.03
N GLY A 367 12.48 9.20 8.25
CA GLY A 367 12.54 7.82 8.71
C GLY A 367 11.49 7.48 9.77
N VAL A 368 10.38 8.25 9.87
CA VAL A 368 9.32 8.04 10.85
C VAL A 368 8.58 6.71 10.64
N VAL A 369 8.46 6.27 9.39
CA VAL A 369 7.96 4.95 9.01
C VAL A 369 9.12 4.10 8.52
N ARG A 370 9.14 2.84 8.91
CA ARG A 370 10.06 1.82 8.44
C ARG A 370 9.32 0.84 7.54
N GLY A 371 9.87 0.59 6.35
CA GLY A 371 9.45 -0.50 5.50
C GLY A 371 10.28 -1.73 5.81
N VAL A 372 9.64 -2.78 6.27
CA VAL A 372 10.32 -3.99 6.75
C VAL A 372 9.86 -5.23 6.01
N ILE A 373 10.80 -6.12 5.70
CA ILE A 373 10.47 -7.50 5.35
C ILE A 373 10.40 -8.30 6.64
N VAL A 374 9.32 -9.02 6.81
CA VAL A 374 9.06 -9.87 7.97
C VAL A 374 8.95 -11.31 7.50
N VAL A 375 9.71 -12.21 8.09
CA VAL A 375 9.61 -13.65 7.91
C VAL A 375 9.52 -14.31 9.28
N ALA A 376 8.50 -15.15 9.49
CA ALA A 376 8.35 -15.93 10.71
C ALA A 376 8.04 -17.38 10.32
N LYS A 377 8.92 -18.30 10.67
CA LYS A 377 8.79 -19.74 10.38
C LYS A 377 8.25 -20.46 11.61
N LYS A 378 7.36 -21.41 11.35
CA LYS A 378 6.77 -22.28 12.38
C LYS A 378 7.58 -23.54 12.58
#